data_521a73f285bc1540b4bca2c67db472d2
#
_entry.id   521a73f285bc1540b4bca2c67db472d2
#
_cell.length_a   1.000
_cell.length_b   1.000
_cell.length_c   1.000
_cell.angle_alpha   90.00
_cell.angle_beta   90.00
_cell.angle_gamma   90.00
#
_symmetry.space_group_name_H-M   'P 1'
#
loop_
_entity.id
_entity.type
_entity.pdbx_description
1 polymer ?
#
loop_
_entity_poly.entity_id
_entity_poly.type
_entity_poly.pdbx_seq_one_letter_code
_entity_poly.pdbx_strand_id
1 'polypeptide(L)'
;DIQGQTYKVVAVIGDGAFTNGMVYEALNDAGTMKGSVIFILNDNGMSIARNVGGMSKYLGKIRSGKTYVKAKKNIKSGLGRIPLIGSPIVRGIQKVKTAFRTLTIPGEWFEELGIKYIGPIDGHSIEAVEKALKQAFYLNCPVVIHAITHKGHGYADAEDNPSRFHGVSPVE
;
A
#
# COMPACT_ATOMS: atom_id res chain seq x y z
N ASP A 1 -14.09 -7.84 -20.07
CA ASP A 1 -15.33 -8.64 -20.10
C ASP A 1 -16.25 -8.33 -21.27
N ILE A 2 -16.32 -7.07 -21.73
CA ILE A 2 -17.15 -6.72 -22.91
C ILE A 2 -16.65 -7.45 -24.17
N GLN A 3 -15.35 -7.71 -24.26
CA GLN A 3 -14.73 -8.44 -25.39
C GLN A 3 -14.46 -9.92 -25.08
N GLY A 4 -14.93 -10.46 -23.94
CA GLY A 4 -14.69 -11.84 -23.54
C GLY A 4 -13.23 -12.17 -23.21
N GLN A 5 -12.39 -11.16 -23.01
CA GLN A 5 -10.96 -11.35 -22.68
C GLN A 5 -10.77 -11.34 -21.15
N THR A 6 -9.89 -12.22 -20.69
CA THR A 6 -9.52 -12.35 -19.26
C THR A 6 -8.14 -11.75 -19.00
N TYR A 7 -8.04 -10.44 -18.98
CA TYR A 7 -6.81 -9.75 -18.56
C TYR A 7 -7.02 -9.03 -17.22
N LYS A 8 -5.93 -8.76 -16.52
CA LYS A 8 -5.93 -7.97 -15.30
C LYS A 8 -5.62 -6.52 -15.62
N VAL A 9 -6.34 -5.61 -14.98
CA VAL A 9 -6.09 -4.16 -15.11
C VAL A 9 -5.33 -3.70 -13.89
N VAL A 10 -4.21 -3.02 -14.12
CA VAL A 10 -3.38 -2.44 -13.05
C VAL A 10 -3.32 -0.93 -13.28
N ALA A 11 -3.78 -0.16 -12.27
CA ALA A 11 -3.69 1.29 -12.24
C ALA A 11 -2.61 1.72 -11.25
N VAL A 12 -1.61 2.45 -11.70
CA VAL A 12 -0.56 3.00 -10.84
C VAL A 12 -0.91 4.44 -10.49
N ILE A 13 -0.99 4.76 -9.21
CA ILE A 13 -1.44 6.04 -8.68
C ILE A 13 -0.38 6.56 -7.72
N GLY A 14 0.11 7.78 -7.96
CA GLY A 14 0.98 8.49 -7.00
C GLY A 14 0.19 9.00 -5.79
N ASP A 15 0.82 9.11 -4.64
CA ASP A 15 0.23 9.59 -3.41
C ASP A 15 -0.26 11.05 -3.49
N GLY A 16 0.37 11.88 -4.32
CA GLY A 16 -0.12 13.23 -4.64
C GLY A 16 -1.45 13.19 -5.38
N ALA A 17 -1.59 12.33 -6.40
CA ALA A 17 -2.84 12.14 -7.12
C ALA A 17 -3.90 11.48 -6.22
N PHE A 18 -3.49 10.67 -5.27
CA PHE A 18 -4.35 10.00 -4.30
C PHE A 18 -5.09 10.98 -3.35
N THR A 19 -4.69 12.23 -3.30
CA THR A 19 -5.40 13.29 -2.54
C THR A 19 -6.54 13.93 -3.31
N ASN A 20 -6.75 13.60 -4.58
CA ASN A 20 -7.78 14.18 -5.45
C ASN A 20 -9.09 13.37 -5.41
N GLY A 21 -10.23 14.08 -5.61
CA GLY A 21 -11.57 13.49 -5.53
C GLY A 21 -11.81 12.34 -6.50
N MET A 22 -11.30 12.41 -7.73
CA MET A 22 -11.45 11.38 -8.76
C MET A 22 -10.99 9.98 -8.30
N VAL A 23 -9.96 9.90 -7.47
CA VAL A 23 -9.49 8.63 -6.94
C VAL A 23 -10.52 8.00 -6.00
N TYR A 24 -11.19 8.82 -5.18
CA TYR A 24 -12.22 8.32 -4.26
C TYR A 24 -13.45 7.83 -5.01
N GLU A 25 -13.85 8.51 -6.08
CA GLU A 25 -14.93 8.08 -6.96
C GLU A 25 -14.59 6.71 -7.57
N ALA A 26 -13.39 6.57 -8.12
CA ALA A 26 -12.91 5.32 -8.70
C ALA A 26 -12.83 4.16 -7.68
N LEU A 27 -12.36 4.44 -6.46
CA LEU A 27 -12.29 3.43 -5.40
C LEU A 27 -13.67 3.04 -4.88
N ASN A 28 -14.60 4.00 -4.79
CA ASN A 28 -15.99 3.74 -4.40
C ASN A 28 -16.69 2.81 -5.40
N ASP A 29 -16.50 3.02 -6.69
CA ASP A 29 -17.03 2.15 -7.74
C ASP A 29 -16.35 0.78 -7.72
N ALA A 30 -15.02 0.76 -7.67
CA ALA A 30 -14.23 -0.47 -7.61
C ALA A 30 -14.61 -1.38 -6.45
N GLY A 31 -14.94 -0.82 -5.28
CA GLY A 31 -15.31 -1.58 -4.09
C GLY A 31 -16.55 -2.46 -4.29
N THR A 32 -17.39 -2.14 -5.27
CA THR A 32 -18.60 -2.92 -5.62
C THR A 32 -18.40 -3.87 -6.80
N MET A 33 -17.26 -3.78 -7.50
CA MET A 33 -16.99 -4.57 -8.69
C MET A 33 -16.75 -6.05 -8.35
N LYS A 34 -17.37 -6.93 -9.11
CA LYS A 34 -17.04 -8.36 -9.16
C LYS A 34 -15.90 -8.55 -10.17
N GLY A 35 -14.69 -8.20 -9.81
CA GLY A 35 -13.57 -8.30 -10.74
C GLY A 35 -12.28 -7.85 -10.09
N SER A 36 -11.15 -8.20 -10.68
CA SER A 36 -9.85 -7.85 -10.12
C SER A 36 -9.26 -6.65 -10.86
N VAL A 37 -9.49 -5.47 -10.34
CA VAL A 37 -8.67 -4.29 -10.63
C VAL A 37 -7.61 -4.19 -9.52
N ILE A 38 -6.38 -3.89 -9.91
CA ILE A 38 -5.26 -3.72 -8.98
C ILE A 38 -4.83 -2.27 -9.02
N PHE A 39 -4.88 -1.60 -7.89
CA PHE A 39 -4.34 -0.27 -7.71
C PHE A 39 -2.96 -0.39 -7.05
N ILE A 40 -1.93 0.20 -7.64
CA ILE A 40 -0.63 0.34 -7.01
C ILE A 40 -0.52 1.78 -6.53
N LEU A 41 -0.61 1.98 -5.21
CA LEU A 41 -0.36 3.27 -4.58
C LEU A 41 1.14 3.44 -4.38
N ASN A 42 1.75 4.28 -5.23
CA ASN A 42 3.15 4.67 -5.11
C ASN A 42 3.27 5.84 -4.13
N ASP A 43 3.65 5.55 -2.89
CA ASP A 43 3.72 6.52 -1.79
C ASP A 43 5.18 6.91 -1.48
N ASN A 44 5.56 8.12 -1.89
CA ASN A 44 6.83 8.74 -1.52
C ASN A 44 6.67 9.99 -0.63
N GLY A 45 5.44 10.37 -0.29
CA GLY A 45 5.12 11.53 0.55
C GLY A 45 5.14 12.86 -0.18
N MET A 46 5.34 12.87 -1.49
CA MET A 46 5.54 14.07 -2.28
C MET A 46 4.82 14.00 -3.63
N SER A 47 4.39 15.18 -4.10
CA SER A 47 4.14 15.43 -5.52
C SER A 47 5.29 16.29 -6.08
N ILE A 48 5.08 17.56 -6.38
CA ILE A 48 6.17 18.54 -6.59
C ILE A 48 6.75 18.93 -5.23
N ALA A 49 5.87 19.21 -4.26
CA ALA A 49 6.19 19.48 -2.86
C ALA A 49 5.63 18.37 -1.96
N ARG A 50 5.81 18.49 -0.64
CA ARG A 50 5.22 17.55 0.32
C ARG A 50 3.70 17.61 0.26
N ASN A 51 3.07 16.45 0.24
CA ASN A 51 1.62 16.34 0.23
C ASN A 51 1.02 16.85 1.55
N VAL A 52 -0.15 17.48 1.47
CA VAL A 52 -0.90 18.04 2.60
C VAL A 52 -2.29 17.41 2.72
N GLY A 53 -2.97 17.66 3.83
CA GLY A 53 -4.33 17.18 4.05
C GLY A 53 -4.46 15.92 4.89
N GLY A 54 -5.70 15.50 5.12
CA GLY A 54 -6.03 14.36 5.98
C GLY A 54 -5.51 13.03 5.45
N MET A 55 -5.65 12.79 4.14
CA MET A 55 -5.18 11.57 3.50
C MET A 55 -3.65 11.47 3.53
N SER A 56 -2.94 12.56 3.28
CA SER A 56 -1.49 12.61 3.41
C SER A 56 -1.02 12.27 4.84
N LYS A 57 -1.73 12.77 5.86
CA LYS A 57 -1.48 12.42 7.27
C LYS A 57 -1.75 10.94 7.54
N TYR A 58 -2.81 10.37 6.96
CA TYR A 58 -3.15 8.95 7.08
C TYR A 58 -2.06 8.07 6.47
N LEU A 59 -1.67 8.32 5.22
CA LEU A 59 -0.59 7.60 4.55
C LEU A 59 0.75 7.77 5.31
N GLY A 60 1.04 8.98 5.80
CA GLY A 60 2.21 9.25 6.64
C GLY A 60 2.26 8.41 7.92
N LYS A 61 1.11 8.16 8.57
CA LYS A 61 1.03 7.25 9.73
C LYS A 61 1.33 5.80 9.34
N ILE A 62 0.83 5.34 8.19
CA ILE A 62 1.12 4.00 7.67
C ILE A 62 2.61 3.87 7.37
N ARG A 63 3.20 4.84 6.67
CA ARG A 63 4.61 4.86 6.28
C ARG A 63 5.55 4.89 7.49
N SER A 64 5.24 5.67 8.52
CA SER A 64 6.03 5.79 9.75
C SER A 64 5.73 4.72 10.80
N GLY A 65 4.71 3.91 10.59
CA GLY A 65 4.22 2.93 11.56
C GLY A 65 5.23 1.80 11.80
N LYS A 66 5.25 1.30 13.05
CA LYS A 66 6.11 0.17 13.48
C LYS A 66 5.91 -1.11 12.65
N THR A 67 4.82 -1.22 11.91
CA THR A 67 4.50 -2.35 11.03
C THR A 67 5.43 -2.38 9.81
N TYR A 68 5.73 -1.23 9.20
CA TYR A 68 6.70 -1.11 8.11
C TYR A 68 8.12 -1.47 8.56
N VAL A 69 8.52 -0.96 9.73
CA VAL A 69 9.84 -1.27 10.32
C VAL A 69 9.96 -2.76 10.69
N LYS A 70 8.88 -3.40 11.16
CA LYS A 70 8.86 -4.83 11.45
C LYS A 70 8.85 -5.68 10.18
N ALA A 71 8.12 -5.31 9.13
CA ALA A 71 8.15 -6.01 7.84
C ALA A 71 9.55 -6.01 7.24
N LYS A 72 10.26 -4.88 7.26
CA LYS A 72 11.65 -4.77 6.80
C LYS A 72 12.64 -5.61 7.64
N LYS A 73 12.37 -5.81 8.94
CA LYS A 73 13.20 -6.64 9.85
C LYS A 73 12.90 -8.14 9.73
N ASN A 74 11.65 -8.54 9.48
CA ASN A 74 11.24 -9.94 9.44
C ASN A 74 11.60 -10.67 8.14
N ILE A 75 11.91 -9.94 7.07
CA ILE A 75 12.48 -10.53 5.85
C ILE A 75 13.92 -11.01 6.09
N LYS A 76 14.61 -10.45 7.09
CA LYS A 76 15.99 -10.87 7.45
C LYS A 76 16.11 -11.94 8.55
N SER A 77 15.04 -12.27 9.26
CA SER A 77 15.09 -13.28 10.33
C SER A 77 13.98 -14.31 10.12
N GLY A 78 14.39 -15.45 9.61
CA GLY A 78 13.59 -16.61 9.23
C GLY A 78 12.52 -17.05 10.22
N LEU A 79 11.51 -17.69 9.66
CA LEU A 79 10.52 -18.51 10.34
C LEU A 79 11.18 -19.43 11.38
N GLY A 80 10.78 -19.25 12.63
CA GLY A 80 11.17 -20.20 13.67
C GLY A 80 10.47 -19.95 14.99
N ARG A 81 9.53 -20.85 15.30
CA ARG A 81 9.01 -21.20 16.62
C ARG A 81 7.92 -20.31 17.24
N ILE A 82 6.69 -20.80 17.13
CA ILE A 82 5.63 -20.55 18.10
C ILE A 82 5.23 -21.90 18.71
N PRO A 83 5.36 -22.12 20.02
CA PRO A 83 4.80 -23.29 20.67
C PRO A 83 3.29 -23.11 20.89
N LEU A 84 2.54 -24.16 20.58
CA LEU A 84 1.12 -24.29 20.90
C LEU A 84 0.92 -24.37 22.41
N ILE A 85 0.05 -23.52 22.96
CA ILE A 85 -0.52 -23.74 24.30
C ILE A 85 -2.02 -23.40 24.28
N GLY A 86 -2.78 -24.30 24.88
CA GLY A 86 -4.21 -24.56 24.81
C GLY A 86 -5.23 -23.54 25.34
N SER A 87 -6.43 -23.90 25.20
CA SER A 87 -7.68 -23.20 25.16
C SER A 87 -8.38 -22.89 26.48
N PRO A 88 -8.13 -21.86 27.27
CA PRO A 88 -9.18 -20.91 27.60
C PRO A 88 -8.85 -19.44 27.27
N ILE A 89 -7.71 -19.19 26.72
CA ILE A 89 -7.20 -17.86 26.32
C ILE A 89 -7.94 -17.29 25.09
N VAL A 90 -8.62 -18.13 24.30
CA VAL A 90 -9.23 -17.75 23.01
C VAL A 90 -10.34 -16.68 23.15
N ARG A 91 -11.13 -16.67 24.22
CA ARG A 91 -12.17 -15.66 24.44
C ARG A 91 -11.62 -14.30 24.92
N GLY A 92 -10.51 -14.31 25.66
CA GLY A 92 -9.79 -13.09 26.05
C GLY A 92 -9.05 -12.48 24.87
N ILE A 93 -8.44 -13.32 24.03
CA ILE A 93 -7.71 -12.91 22.82
C ILE A 93 -8.63 -12.27 21.78
N GLN A 94 -9.90 -12.71 21.64
CA GLN A 94 -10.85 -12.06 20.73
C GLN A 94 -11.20 -10.63 21.15
N LYS A 95 -11.40 -10.36 22.44
CA LYS A 95 -11.66 -9.00 22.95
C LYS A 95 -10.41 -8.10 22.85
N VAL A 96 -9.24 -8.64 23.15
CA VAL A 96 -7.96 -7.96 22.98
C VAL A 96 -7.64 -7.75 21.49
N LYS A 97 -7.93 -8.74 20.63
CA LYS A 97 -7.76 -8.63 19.17
C LYS A 97 -8.67 -7.56 18.56
N THR A 98 -9.90 -7.41 19.07
CA THR A 98 -10.82 -6.34 18.65
C THR A 98 -10.33 -4.96 19.13
N ALA A 99 -9.86 -4.84 20.38
CA ALA A 99 -9.30 -3.59 20.92
C ALA A 99 -7.96 -3.22 20.24
N PHE A 100 -7.12 -4.22 19.87
CA PHE A 100 -5.91 -3.99 19.07
C PHE A 100 -6.21 -3.71 17.59
N ARG A 101 -7.32 -4.22 17.06
CA ARG A 101 -7.77 -3.98 15.68
C ARG A 101 -8.20 -2.52 15.48
N THR A 102 -8.74 -1.87 16.50
CA THR A 102 -9.13 -0.45 16.46
C THR A 102 -7.93 0.50 16.51
N LEU A 103 -6.73 0.02 16.83
CA LEU A 103 -5.60 0.89 17.09
C LEU A 103 -4.57 1.03 15.96
N THR A 104 -4.58 0.25 14.88
CA THR A 104 -3.68 0.50 13.75
C THR A 104 -3.54 -0.69 12.78
N ILE A 105 -4.59 -1.06 12.05
CA ILE A 105 -4.37 -1.89 10.87
C ILE A 105 -4.17 -0.94 9.69
N PRO A 106 -2.97 -0.88 9.11
CA PRO A 106 -2.79 -0.13 7.89
C PRO A 106 -3.76 -0.65 6.82
N GLY A 107 -4.49 0.26 6.17
CA GLY A 107 -5.39 -0.13 5.10
C GLY A 107 -6.82 -0.48 5.50
N GLU A 108 -7.21 -0.39 6.77
CA GLU A 108 -8.59 -0.66 7.22
C GLU A 108 -9.63 0.15 6.43
N TRP A 109 -9.32 1.39 6.11
CA TRP A 109 -10.17 2.24 5.27
C TRP A 109 -10.45 1.62 3.88
N PHE A 110 -9.46 0.98 3.24
CA PHE A 110 -9.67 0.31 1.96
C PHE A 110 -10.53 -0.95 2.12
N GLU A 111 -10.32 -1.70 3.20
CA GLU A 111 -11.09 -2.91 3.47
C GLU A 111 -12.56 -2.61 3.77
N GLU A 112 -12.85 -1.48 4.42
CA GLU A 112 -14.23 -0.99 4.63
C GLU A 112 -14.92 -0.61 3.31
N LEU A 113 -14.16 -0.21 2.28
CA LEU A 113 -14.68 0.00 0.92
C LEU A 113 -14.82 -1.29 0.12
N GLY A 114 -14.49 -2.46 0.67
CA GLY A 114 -14.51 -3.73 -0.07
C GLY A 114 -13.26 -3.98 -0.91
N ILE A 115 -12.20 -3.21 -0.73
CA ILE A 115 -10.95 -3.30 -1.48
C ILE A 115 -9.88 -3.96 -0.59
N LYS A 116 -9.29 -5.06 -1.05
CA LYS A 116 -8.24 -5.74 -0.29
C LYS A 116 -6.97 -4.91 -0.25
N TYR A 117 -6.39 -4.73 0.94
CA TYR A 117 -5.15 -4.00 1.12
C TYR A 117 -3.96 -4.95 1.26
N ILE A 118 -2.91 -4.71 0.48
CA ILE A 118 -1.61 -5.39 0.56
C ILE A 118 -0.53 -4.32 0.80
N GLY A 119 0.12 -4.38 1.94
CA GLY A 119 1.19 -3.42 2.23
C GLY A 119 1.27 -3.04 3.70
N PRO A 120 2.06 -2.01 4.00
CA PRO A 120 2.99 -1.37 3.05
C PRO A 120 4.17 -2.26 2.68
N ILE A 121 4.61 -2.19 1.41
CA ILE A 121 5.77 -2.92 0.90
C ILE A 121 6.90 -1.96 0.51
N ASP A 122 8.11 -2.46 0.40
CA ASP A 122 9.24 -1.73 -0.18
C ASP A 122 9.09 -1.67 -1.71
N GLY A 123 8.76 -0.49 -2.25
CA GLY A 123 8.57 -0.28 -3.69
C GLY A 123 9.86 -0.30 -4.51
N HIS A 124 11.04 -0.27 -3.86
CA HIS A 124 12.33 -0.44 -4.52
C HIS A 124 12.81 -1.90 -4.54
N SER A 125 12.09 -2.80 -3.84
CA SER A 125 12.36 -4.24 -3.91
C SER A 125 11.51 -4.89 -5.01
N ILE A 126 12.13 -5.25 -6.13
CA ILE A 126 11.45 -5.96 -7.22
C ILE A 126 10.79 -7.24 -6.72
N GLU A 127 11.47 -7.99 -5.84
CA GLU A 127 10.94 -9.20 -5.23
C GLU A 127 9.67 -8.94 -4.41
N ALA A 128 9.64 -7.86 -3.60
CA ALA A 128 8.48 -7.50 -2.80
C ALA A 128 7.29 -7.10 -3.68
N VAL A 129 7.54 -6.33 -4.74
CA VAL A 129 6.52 -5.92 -5.70
C VAL A 129 5.97 -7.11 -6.48
N GLU A 130 6.86 -7.99 -6.97
CA GLU A 130 6.45 -9.20 -7.68
C GLU A 130 5.59 -10.12 -6.81
N LYS A 131 5.98 -10.32 -5.55
CA LYS A 131 5.23 -11.12 -4.59
C LYS A 131 3.85 -10.53 -4.32
N ALA A 132 3.75 -9.21 -4.14
CA ALA A 132 2.49 -8.52 -3.93
C ALA A 132 1.57 -8.62 -5.16
N LEU A 133 2.12 -8.46 -6.36
CA LEU A 133 1.38 -8.63 -7.61
C LEU A 133 0.88 -10.06 -7.79
N LYS A 134 1.73 -11.07 -7.57
CA LYS A 134 1.31 -12.47 -7.61
C LYS A 134 0.17 -12.74 -6.62
N GLN A 135 0.28 -12.23 -5.40
CA GLN A 135 -0.79 -12.36 -4.40
C GLN A 135 -2.08 -11.68 -4.89
N ALA A 136 -2.01 -10.46 -5.45
CA ALA A 136 -3.17 -9.74 -5.94
C ALA A 136 -3.83 -10.45 -7.14
N PHE A 137 -3.06 -11.09 -8.02
CA PHE A 137 -3.59 -11.82 -9.17
C PHE A 137 -4.45 -13.03 -8.79
N TYR A 138 -4.17 -13.66 -7.66
CA TYR A 138 -4.98 -14.78 -7.16
C TYR A 138 -6.27 -14.34 -6.46
N LEU A 139 -6.37 -13.07 -6.07
CA LEU A 139 -7.57 -12.52 -5.46
C LEU A 139 -8.57 -12.14 -6.55
N ASN A 140 -9.82 -12.57 -6.39
CA ASN A 140 -10.92 -12.21 -7.31
C ASN A 140 -11.74 -11.04 -6.75
N CYS A 141 -11.04 -10.01 -6.31
CA CYS A 141 -11.60 -8.78 -5.77
C CYS A 141 -10.67 -7.61 -6.09
N PRO A 142 -11.14 -6.36 -5.98
CA PRO A 142 -10.28 -5.19 -6.08
C PRO A 142 -9.19 -5.20 -5.00
N VAL A 143 -7.98 -4.80 -5.38
CA VAL A 143 -6.80 -4.80 -4.49
C VAL A 143 -6.08 -3.48 -4.58
N VAL A 144 -5.67 -2.93 -3.43
CA VAL A 144 -4.66 -1.86 -3.34
C VAL A 144 -3.35 -2.45 -2.85
N ILE A 145 -2.30 -2.30 -3.63
CA ILE A 145 -0.91 -2.56 -3.23
C ILE A 145 -0.28 -1.22 -2.85
N HIS A 146 0.06 -1.05 -1.58
CA HIS A 146 0.70 0.16 -1.09
C HIS A 146 2.22 0.01 -1.11
N ALA A 147 2.86 0.59 -2.11
CA ALA A 147 4.31 0.58 -2.29
C ALA A 147 4.92 1.89 -1.77
N ILE A 148 5.81 1.77 -0.79
CA ILE A 148 6.57 2.92 -0.29
C ILE A 148 7.83 3.06 -1.12
N THR A 149 8.03 4.25 -1.68
CA THR A 149 9.19 4.59 -2.47
C THR A 149 9.91 5.83 -1.93
N HIS A 150 11.08 6.10 -2.44
CA HIS A 150 11.85 7.30 -2.19
C HIS A 150 12.07 8.03 -3.52
N LYS A 151 11.61 9.28 -3.61
CA LYS A 151 11.71 10.06 -4.85
C LYS A 151 13.17 10.38 -5.16
N GLY A 152 13.59 10.14 -6.40
CA GLY A 152 14.98 10.31 -6.82
C GLY A 152 15.89 9.12 -6.56
N HIS A 153 15.34 8.00 -6.01
CA HIS A 153 16.12 6.84 -5.61
C HIS A 153 17.11 6.34 -6.68
N GLY A 154 18.37 6.20 -6.27
CA GLY A 154 19.47 5.77 -7.13
C GLY A 154 20.25 6.90 -7.81
N TYR A 155 19.82 8.17 -7.63
CA TYR A 155 20.54 9.34 -8.10
C TYR A 155 20.63 10.38 -6.98
N ALA A 156 21.84 10.56 -6.41
CA ALA A 156 22.06 11.36 -5.21
C ALA A 156 21.52 12.80 -5.32
N ASP A 157 21.77 13.49 -6.42
CA ASP A 157 21.29 14.87 -6.62
C ASP A 157 19.77 14.96 -6.61
N ALA A 158 19.07 13.93 -7.12
CA ALA A 158 17.61 13.88 -7.12
C ALA A 158 17.05 13.47 -5.74
N GLU A 159 17.77 12.65 -4.98
CA GLU A 159 17.41 12.32 -3.61
C GLU A 159 17.53 13.56 -2.70
N ASP A 160 18.59 14.37 -2.88
CA ASP A 160 18.81 15.59 -2.13
C ASP A 160 17.86 16.73 -2.53
N ASN A 161 17.49 16.81 -3.80
CA ASN A 161 16.63 17.86 -4.34
C ASN A 161 15.46 17.33 -5.19
N PRO A 162 14.55 16.51 -4.62
CA PRO A 162 13.53 15.80 -5.39
C PRO A 162 12.54 16.72 -6.11
N SER A 163 12.32 17.94 -5.60
CA SER A 163 11.44 18.92 -6.24
C SER A 163 12.05 19.48 -7.54
N ARG A 164 13.37 19.73 -7.56
CA ARG A 164 14.09 20.22 -8.73
C ARG A 164 14.08 19.20 -9.88
N PHE A 165 14.17 17.91 -9.53
CA PHE A 165 14.20 16.81 -10.48
C PHE A 165 12.82 16.21 -10.80
N HIS A 166 11.73 16.88 -10.39
CA HIS A 166 10.39 16.43 -10.74
C HIS A 166 10.07 16.55 -12.23
N GLY A 167 10.58 17.62 -12.87
CA GLY A 167 10.55 17.83 -14.31
C GLY A 167 11.86 18.47 -14.73
N VAL A 168 12.63 17.80 -15.59
CA VAL A 168 13.90 18.29 -16.10
C VAL A 168 13.66 18.79 -17.52
N SER A 169 13.97 20.08 -17.77
CA SER A 169 13.94 20.64 -19.12
C SER A 169 15.11 20.07 -19.93
N PRO A 170 14.97 19.93 -21.26
CA PRO A 170 16.10 19.63 -22.12
C PRO A 170 17.22 20.65 -21.87
N VAL A 171 18.45 20.18 -21.86
CA VAL A 171 19.62 21.06 -21.86
C VAL A 171 19.71 21.66 -23.24
N GLU A 172 19.65 22.99 -23.34
CA GLU A 172 19.92 23.73 -24.58
C GLU A 172 21.41 23.68 -24.94
#